data_10fc541bc9c496700dfa514c268dfaf3
#
_entry.id   10fc541bc9c496700dfa514c268dfaf3
#
_cell.length_a   1.000
_cell.length_b   1.000
_cell.length_c   1.000
_cell.angle_alpha   90.00
_cell.angle_beta   90.00
_cell.angle_gamma   90.00
#
_symmetry.space_group_name_H-M   'P 1'
#
loop_
_entity.id
_entity.type
_entity.pdbx_description
1 polymer ?
#
loop_
_entity_poly.entity_id
_entity_poly.type
_entity_poly.pdbx_seq_one_letter_code
_entity_poly.pdbx_strand_id
1 'polypeptide(L)'
;MDFMQEYEKWLHSPALSPEEHAELESIKDDPKEIESRFFGPLEFGTAGLRGTMYTGLHNMNIHVIRWATQGFADVIAAEGEEGKRRGVAICMDCRNHSMEFARAAAEVCAANGIHVRIFDSLRPTPELSFAVREYGCQAGINVTASHNPKEYNGYKVYWSDGAQLPPHLADAIAKRLEEIDIFDGVKRMDFDDAVKSGLIETMGDETDRKFMANVTAMINDRETVAKVADTFKLVYTPFHGCGYKLVPEALTALGIKHLIPVPEQMVIDGNFPTVVSPNPENPEGFYLAIDLAKKNDLDFILGTDPDSDRVGIMVRNHEGEFQPVTGNQTGVLLLDYLIGAMRRSGKMPANPVADRKSTRLNSSHTDISRMPSSA
;
A
#
# COMPACT_ATOMS: atom_id res chain seq x y z
N MET A 1 26.14 -16.98 4.81
CA MET A 1 26.71 -15.64 5.13
C MET A 1 27.07 -15.64 6.61
N ASP A 2 28.23 -15.13 6.98
CA ASP A 2 28.61 -14.93 8.38
C ASP A 2 28.00 -13.59 8.84
N PHE A 3 27.03 -13.63 9.72
CA PHE A 3 26.30 -12.44 10.16
C PHE A 3 27.19 -11.44 10.92
N MET A 4 28.24 -11.92 11.63
CA MET A 4 29.20 -11.03 12.30
C MET A 4 30.06 -10.27 11.29
N GLN A 5 30.50 -10.92 10.21
CA GLN A 5 31.26 -10.25 9.15
C GLN A 5 30.40 -9.21 8.44
N GLU A 6 29.13 -9.50 8.22
CA GLU A 6 28.21 -8.55 7.58
C GLU A 6 27.91 -7.36 8.51
N TYR A 7 27.71 -7.60 9.81
CA TYR A 7 27.56 -6.52 10.80
C TYR A 7 28.79 -5.61 10.82
N GLU A 8 30.01 -6.16 10.87
CA GLU A 8 31.25 -5.38 10.86
C GLU A 8 31.41 -4.57 9.54
N LYS A 9 31.04 -5.15 8.40
CA LYS A 9 31.01 -4.45 7.11
C LYS A 9 30.12 -3.21 7.19
N TRP A 10 28.91 -3.35 7.74
CA TRP A 10 27.99 -2.24 7.91
C TRP A 10 28.52 -1.21 8.91
N LEU A 11 28.92 -1.66 10.10
CA LEU A 11 29.42 -0.79 11.17
C LEU A 11 30.56 0.13 10.70
N HIS A 12 31.42 -0.33 9.79
CA HIS A 12 32.54 0.44 9.25
C HIS A 12 32.22 1.11 7.90
N SER A 13 31.01 1.04 7.41
CA SER A 13 30.64 1.62 6.11
C SER A 13 30.53 3.17 6.22
N PRO A 14 31.24 3.92 5.37
CA PRO A 14 31.10 5.38 5.32
C PRO A 14 29.74 5.83 4.73
N ALA A 15 28.92 4.92 4.26
CA ALA A 15 27.59 5.19 3.71
C ALA A 15 26.53 5.40 4.79
N LEU A 16 26.80 4.95 6.04
CA LEU A 16 25.86 5.10 7.15
C LEU A 16 25.86 6.53 7.71
N SER A 17 24.71 7.00 8.16
CA SER A 17 24.58 8.22 8.94
C SER A 17 25.14 8.05 10.38
N PRO A 18 25.41 9.14 11.09
CA PRO A 18 25.82 9.08 12.50
C PRO A 18 24.79 8.35 13.39
N GLU A 19 23.50 8.49 13.09
CA GLU A 19 22.41 7.85 13.82
C GLU A 19 22.40 6.34 13.58
N GLU A 20 22.60 5.89 12.33
CA GLU A 20 22.69 4.47 11.98
C GLU A 20 23.94 3.83 12.60
N HIS A 21 25.09 4.52 12.61
CA HIS A 21 26.28 4.06 13.33
C HIS A 21 26.01 3.92 14.84
N ALA A 22 25.38 4.90 15.47
CA ALA A 22 25.05 4.83 16.89
C ALA A 22 24.08 3.70 17.20
N GLU A 23 23.11 3.44 16.31
CA GLU A 23 22.18 2.32 16.44
C GLU A 23 22.93 0.97 16.40
N LEU A 24 23.82 0.76 15.43
CA LEU A 24 24.61 -0.47 15.34
C LEU A 24 25.57 -0.63 16.52
N GLU A 25 26.25 0.42 16.95
CA GLU A 25 27.11 0.39 18.16
C GLU A 25 26.32 -0.01 19.42
N SER A 26 25.03 0.37 19.50
CA SER A 26 24.20 0.05 20.66
C SER A 26 23.92 -1.45 20.83
N ILE A 27 24.02 -2.24 19.76
CA ILE A 27 23.76 -3.69 19.76
C ILE A 27 25.03 -4.55 19.73
N LYS A 28 26.22 -3.96 19.76
CA LYS A 28 27.50 -4.68 19.60
C LYS A 28 27.72 -5.83 20.58
N ASP A 29 27.16 -5.74 21.78
CA ASP A 29 27.26 -6.75 22.82
C ASP A 29 26.07 -7.71 22.85
N ASP A 30 25.14 -7.62 21.85
CA ASP A 30 23.98 -8.50 21.70
C ASP A 30 24.04 -9.33 20.38
N PRO A 31 24.71 -10.51 20.43
CA PRO A 31 24.86 -11.36 19.26
C PRO A 31 23.53 -11.83 18.64
N LYS A 32 22.46 -11.93 19.46
CA LYS A 32 21.14 -12.34 18.95
C LYS A 32 20.48 -11.25 18.13
N GLU A 33 20.60 -10.01 18.60
CA GLU A 33 20.10 -8.85 17.86
C GLU A 33 20.90 -8.65 16.57
N ILE A 34 22.24 -8.79 16.61
CA ILE A 34 23.09 -8.76 15.44
C ILE A 34 22.68 -9.86 14.46
N GLU A 35 22.54 -11.12 14.92
CA GLU A 35 22.11 -12.21 14.05
C GLU A 35 20.75 -11.91 13.42
N SER A 36 19.77 -11.40 14.18
CA SER A 36 18.43 -11.10 13.68
C SER A 36 18.43 -10.06 12.54
N ARG A 37 19.41 -9.14 12.53
CA ARG A 37 19.53 -8.06 11.54
C ARG A 37 20.43 -8.41 10.35
N PHE A 38 21.31 -9.42 10.48
CA PHE A 38 22.39 -9.67 9.51
C PHE A 38 22.52 -11.12 9.04
N PHE A 39 21.64 -12.05 9.45
CA PHE A 39 21.74 -13.46 9.03
C PHE A 39 21.56 -13.65 7.51
N GLY A 40 20.95 -12.69 6.81
CA GLY A 40 20.76 -12.68 5.38
C GLY A 40 19.90 -11.50 4.93
N PRO A 41 19.84 -11.19 3.63
CA PRO A 41 18.99 -10.13 3.11
C PRO A 41 17.51 -10.45 3.31
N LEU A 42 16.67 -9.40 3.31
CA LEU A 42 15.23 -9.57 3.18
C LEU A 42 14.93 -10.29 1.85
N GLU A 43 14.08 -11.31 1.91
CA GLU A 43 13.68 -12.07 0.73
C GLU A 43 12.77 -11.22 -0.16
N PHE A 44 13.20 -11.05 -1.43
CA PHE A 44 12.43 -10.34 -2.43
C PHE A 44 11.46 -11.31 -3.13
N GLY A 45 10.17 -11.18 -2.82
CA GLY A 45 9.12 -12.00 -3.41
C GLY A 45 8.19 -11.23 -4.36
N THR A 46 7.12 -11.87 -4.81
CA THR A 46 6.08 -11.26 -5.68
C THR A 46 5.39 -10.06 -5.02
N ALA A 47 5.40 -10.01 -3.67
CA ALA A 47 4.89 -8.88 -2.90
C ALA A 47 5.97 -7.82 -2.57
N GLY A 48 7.20 -7.97 -3.09
CA GLY A 48 8.34 -7.12 -2.77
C GLY A 48 9.00 -7.46 -1.43
N LEU A 49 9.35 -6.45 -0.62
CA LEU A 49 9.99 -6.58 0.69
C LEU A 49 9.04 -6.14 1.82
N ARG A 50 9.21 -6.71 3.00
CA ARG A 50 8.55 -6.26 4.23
C ARG A 50 9.40 -6.63 5.45
N GLY A 51 9.60 -5.71 6.37
CA GLY A 51 10.37 -5.92 7.59
C GLY A 51 10.20 -4.81 8.60
N THR A 52 10.80 -4.98 9.76
CA THR A 52 10.92 -3.94 10.78
C THR A 52 11.94 -2.88 10.35
N MET A 53 11.74 -1.64 10.80
CA MET A 53 12.58 -0.50 10.42
C MET A 53 13.77 -0.36 11.38
N TYR A 54 14.87 -1.03 11.04
CA TYR A 54 16.15 -0.93 11.76
C TYR A 54 17.31 -0.91 10.77
N THR A 55 18.47 -0.42 11.22
CA THR A 55 19.71 -0.54 10.45
C THR A 55 20.17 -1.99 10.42
N GLY A 56 20.33 -2.55 9.20
CA GLY A 56 20.74 -3.93 8.98
C GLY A 56 20.20 -4.51 7.68
N LEU A 57 20.83 -5.57 7.22
CA LEU A 57 20.54 -6.20 5.91
C LEU A 57 19.17 -6.88 5.87
N HIS A 58 18.70 -7.41 7.02
CA HIS A 58 17.40 -8.10 7.15
C HIS A 58 16.27 -7.16 7.60
N ASN A 59 16.44 -5.85 7.45
CA ASN A 59 15.49 -4.83 7.89
C ASN A 59 15.14 -3.85 6.78
N MET A 60 14.04 -3.12 6.97
CA MET A 60 13.65 -2.03 6.09
C MET A 60 14.39 -0.75 6.49
N ASN A 61 15.30 -0.30 5.65
CA ASN A 61 16.03 0.96 5.78
C ASN A 61 16.38 1.53 4.42
N ILE A 62 16.93 2.71 4.37
CA ILE A 62 17.21 3.44 3.13
C ILE A 62 18.18 2.69 2.20
N HIS A 63 19.15 1.95 2.76
CA HIS A 63 20.14 1.18 1.98
C HIS A 63 19.49 -0.02 1.32
N VAL A 64 18.63 -0.76 2.04
CA VAL A 64 17.88 -1.90 1.50
C VAL A 64 16.87 -1.45 0.45
N ILE A 65 16.19 -0.31 0.64
CA ILE A 65 15.30 0.29 -0.37
C ILE A 65 16.07 0.63 -1.65
N ARG A 66 17.20 1.31 -1.53
CA ARG A 66 18.05 1.68 -2.67
C ARG A 66 18.56 0.46 -3.42
N TRP A 67 19.05 -0.53 -2.70
CA TRP A 67 19.53 -1.80 -3.25
C TRP A 67 18.41 -2.56 -3.98
N ALA A 68 17.26 -2.74 -3.35
CA ALA A 68 16.10 -3.38 -3.97
C ALA A 68 15.64 -2.63 -5.23
N THR A 69 15.65 -1.30 -5.17
CA THR A 69 15.28 -0.46 -6.32
C THR A 69 16.30 -0.56 -7.45
N GLN A 70 17.60 -0.70 -7.16
CA GLN A 70 18.61 -0.92 -8.20
C GLN A 70 18.36 -2.24 -8.96
N GLY A 71 18.10 -3.34 -8.24
CA GLY A 71 17.76 -4.62 -8.87
C GLY A 71 16.48 -4.52 -9.71
N PHE A 72 15.49 -3.80 -9.23
CA PHE A 72 14.25 -3.54 -9.98
C PHE A 72 14.48 -2.66 -11.20
N ALA A 73 15.28 -1.61 -11.08
CA ALA A 73 15.65 -0.72 -12.17
C ALA A 73 16.41 -1.46 -13.29
N ASP A 74 17.29 -2.39 -12.93
CA ASP A 74 18.02 -3.21 -13.90
C ASP A 74 17.08 -4.11 -14.72
N VAL A 75 16.03 -4.66 -14.08
CA VAL A 75 14.99 -5.46 -14.77
C VAL A 75 14.12 -4.58 -15.68
N ILE A 76 13.75 -3.37 -15.24
CA ILE A 76 13.03 -2.40 -16.10
C ILE A 76 13.90 -1.97 -17.29
N ALA A 77 15.19 -1.72 -17.06
CA ALA A 77 16.13 -1.33 -18.12
C ALA A 77 16.33 -2.44 -19.17
N ALA A 78 16.17 -3.70 -18.79
CA ALA A 78 16.20 -4.84 -19.72
C ALA A 78 15.04 -4.83 -20.73
N GLU A 79 13.93 -4.13 -20.43
CA GLU A 79 12.83 -3.87 -21.38
C GLU A 79 13.20 -2.82 -22.46
N GLY A 80 14.42 -2.28 -22.41
CA GLY A 80 14.95 -1.29 -23.34
C GLY A 80 14.51 0.15 -23.06
N GLU A 81 14.79 1.04 -24.02
CA GLU A 81 14.51 2.49 -23.86
C GLU A 81 13.02 2.80 -23.70
N GLU A 82 12.15 1.98 -24.29
CA GLU A 82 10.71 2.13 -24.12
C GLU A 82 10.26 1.84 -22.67
N GLY A 83 10.82 0.81 -22.03
CA GLY A 83 10.57 0.52 -20.62
C GLY A 83 11.02 1.68 -19.72
N LYS A 84 12.18 2.25 -19.95
CA LYS A 84 12.68 3.43 -19.22
C LYS A 84 11.80 4.66 -19.45
N ARG A 85 11.37 4.92 -20.67
CA ARG A 85 10.50 6.05 -21.03
C ARG A 85 9.11 5.92 -20.39
N ARG A 86 8.51 4.74 -20.41
CA ARG A 86 7.24 4.46 -19.72
C ARG A 86 7.38 4.67 -18.23
N GLY A 87 8.51 4.28 -17.67
CA GLY A 87 8.92 4.63 -16.32
C GLY A 87 8.12 3.94 -15.22
N VAL A 88 8.17 4.52 -14.03
CA VAL A 88 7.63 3.96 -12.79
C VAL A 88 6.71 4.96 -12.10
N ALA A 89 5.52 4.51 -11.66
CA ALA A 89 4.68 5.24 -10.72
C ALA A 89 5.09 4.89 -9.28
N ILE A 90 5.23 5.89 -8.39
CA ILE A 90 5.63 5.67 -6.99
C ILE A 90 4.58 6.26 -6.05
N CYS A 91 4.14 5.45 -5.10
CA CYS A 91 3.18 5.80 -4.06
C CYS A 91 3.74 5.43 -2.67
N MET A 92 3.18 6.03 -1.64
CA MET A 92 3.52 5.73 -0.24
C MET A 92 2.31 5.89 0.66
N ASP A 93 2.35 5.22 1.81
CA ASP A 93 1.36 5.37 2.89
C ASP A 93 1.82 6.37 3.98
N CYS A 94 1.09 6.39 5.10
CA CYS A 94 1.32 7.29 6.22
C CYS A 94 2.48 6.89 7.15
N ARG A 95 3.10 5.72 6.95
CA ARG A 95 4.10 5.18 7.89
C ARG A 95 5.33 6.06 7.97
N ASN A 96 5.99 5.98 9.12
CA ASN A 96 7.30 6.59 9.32
C ASN A 96 8.26 6.14 8.20
N HIS A 97 9.07 7.05 7.69
CA HIS A 97 10.00 6.85 6.58
C HIS A 97 9.40 6.53 5.21
N SER A 98 8.06 6.36 5.04
CA SER A 98 7.49 6.00 3.74
C SER A 98 7.81 7.01 2.63
N MET A 99 7.71 8.32 2.91
CA MET A 99 8.07 9.37 1.95
C MET A 99 9.58 9.37 1.64
N GLU A 100 10.42 9.19 2.66
CA GLU A 100 11.88 9.12 2.51
C GLU A 100 12.28 7.93 1.61
N PHE A 101 11.72 6.76 1.87
CA PHE A 101 11.96 5.55 1.07
C PHE A 101 11.43 5.69 -0.36
N ALA A 102 10.26 6.32 -0.54
CA ALA A 102 9.72 6.58 -1.87
C ALA A 102 10.62 7.53 -2.69
N ARG A 103 11.16 8.58 -2.06
CA ARG A 103 12.12 9.50 -2.70
C ARG A 103 13.43 8.78 -3.03
N ALA A 104 13.97 7.96 -2.11
CA ALA A 104 15.18 7.18 -2.36
C ALA A 104 15.00 6.21 -3.54
N ALA A 105 13.83 5.59 -3.69
CA ALA A 105 13.50 4.76 -4.85
C ALA A 105 13.44 5.60 -6.14
N ALA A 106 12.86 6.79 -6.09
CA ALA A 106 12.81 7.71 -7.23
C ALA A 106 14.21 8.14 -7.69
N GLU A 107 15.11 8.46 -6.75
CA GLU A 107 16.52 8.82 -7.02
C GLU A 107 17.28 7.72 -7.75
N VAL A 108 17.07 6.46 -7.33
CA VAL A 108 17.71 5.30 -7.98
C VAL A 108 17.14 5.07 -9.38
N CYS A 109 15.82 5.11 -9.55
CA CYS A 109 15.20 4.97 -10.87
C CYS A 109 15.70 6.06 -11.83
N ALA A 110 15.71 7.33 -11.41
CA ALA A 110 16.19 8.45 -12.22
C ALA A 110 17.67 8.29 -12.61
N ALA A 111 18.53 7.86 -11.68
CA ALA A 111 19.95 7.59 -11.95
C ALA A 111 20.19 6.49 -13.01
N ASN A 112 19.20 5.60 -13.21
CA ASN A 112 19.22 4.57 -14.24
C ASN A 112 18.52 5.02 -15.55
N GLY A 113 18.15 6.30 -15.65
CA GLY A 113 17.49 6.88 -16.82
C GLY A 113 16.02 6.47 -16.96
N ILE A 114 15.40 6.00 -15.87
CA ILE A 114 14.00 5.59 -15.83
C ILE A 114 13.18 6.80 -15.41
N HIS A 115 12.15 7.14 -16.20
CA HIS A 115 11.21 8.20 -15.88
C HIS A 115 10.36 7.83 -14.63
N VAL A 116 10.15 8.79 -13.73
CA VAL A 116 9.45 8.57 -12.47
C VAL A 116 8.25 9.50 -12.34
N ARG A 117 7.10 8.94 -11.97
CA ARG A 117 5.91 9.66 -11.52
C ARG A 117 5.69 9.36 -10.06
N ILE A 118 5.97 10.31 -9.17
CA ILE A 118 5.82 10.13 -7.73
C ILE A 118 4.64 10.96 -7.21
N PHE A 119 3.82 10.39 -6.33
CA PHE A 119 2.77 11.16 -5.66
C PHE A 119 3.38 12.20 -4.70
N ASP A 120 2.76 13.37 -4.64
CA ASP A 120 3.17 14.50 -3.77
C ASP A 120 2.97 14.21 -2.28
N SER A 121 2.08 13.30 -1.97
CA SER A 121 1.77 12.86 -0.61
C SER A 121 1.20 11.44 -0.64
N LEU A 122 0.86 10.91 0.54
CA LEU A 122 0.29 9.56 0.67
C LEU A 122 -0.98 9.39 -0.18
N ARG A 123 -1.11 8.24 -0.81
CA ARG A 123 -2.29 7.82 -1.57
C ARG A 123 -2.61 6.34 -1.33
N PRO A 124 -3.88 5.95 -1.56
CA PRO A 124 -4.31 4.55 -1.51
C PRO A 124 -3.56 3.63 -2.48
N THR A 125 -3.25 2.42 -2.06
CA THR A 125 -2.69 1.37 -2.94
C THR A 125 -3.48 1.18 -4.25
N PRO A 126 -4.82 1.16 -4.26
CA PRO A 126 -5.59 1.06 -5.51
C PRO A 126 -5.34 2.21 -6.49
N GLU A 127 -5.01 3.40 -6.00
CA GLU A 127 -4.71 4.54 -6.85
C GLU A 127 -3.35 4.40 -7.54
N LEU A 128 -2.35 3.78 -6.90
CA LEU A 128 -1.11 3.41 -7.58
C LEU A 128 -1.37 2.46 -8.75
N SER A 129 -2.13 1.38 -8.51
CA SER A 129 -2.51 0.43 -9.58
C SER A 129 -3.22 1.14 -10.75
N PHE A 130 -4.09 2.08 -10.45
CA PHE A 130 -4.74 2.94 -11.44
C PHE A 130 -3.72 3.81 -12.18
N ALA A 131 -2.83 4.51 -11.48
CA ALA A 131 -1.82 5.40 -12.07
C ALA A 131 -0.87 4.65 -13.02
N VAL A 132 -0.42 3.44 -12.67
CA VAL A 132 0.38 2.59 -13.56
C VAL A 132 -0.30 2.39 -14.90
N ARG A 133 -1.60 2.08 -14.90
CA ARG A 133 -2.39 1.84 -16.12
C ARG A 133 -2.77 3.14 -16.84
N GLU A 134 -3.20 4.15 -16.10
CA GLU A 134 -3.63 5.44 -16.65
C GLU A 134 -2.52 6.15 -17.41
N TYR A 135 -1.31 6.15 -16.84
CA TYR A 135 -0.13 6.78 -17.45
C TYR A 135 0.71 5.83 -18.31
N GLY A 136 0.29 4.57 -18.44
CA GLY A 136 1.00 3.56 -19.21
C GLY A 136 2.41 3.26 -18.68
N CYS A 137 2.63 3.37 -17.37
CA CYS A 137 3.92 3.08 -16.76
C CYS A 137 4.35 1.63 -16.99
N GLN A 138 5.67 1.40 -17.05
CA GLN A 138 6.24 0.05 -17.12
C GLN A 138 6.05 -0.69 -15.80
N ALA A 139 6.09 0.05 -14.69
CA ALA A 139 6.08 -0.53 -13.36
C ALA A 139 5.49 0.43 -12.31
N GLY A 140 5.31 -0.07 -11.08
CA GLY A 140 4.92 0.72 -9.93
C GLY A 140 5.65 0.29 -8.65
N ILE A 141 5.82 1.24 -7.73
CA ILE A 141 6.38 1.02 -6.39
C ILE A 141 5.41 1.61 -5.37
N ASN A 142 5.07 0.83 -4.34
CA ASN A 142 4.32 1.34 -3.19
C ASN A 142 5.08 1.09 -1.89
N VAL A 143 5.41 2.16 -1.19
CA VAL A 143 6.07 2.06 0.11
C VAL A 143 5.03 1.97 1.21
N THR A 144 4.76 0.76 1.66
CA THR A 144 3.74 0.45 2.67
C THR A 144 3.93 -0.94 3.26
N ALA A 145 3.61 -1.12 4.53
CA ALA A 145 3.44 -2.43 5.16
C ALA A 145 1.96 -2.77 5.43
N SER A 146 1.01 -2.12 4.70
CA SER A 146 -0.42 -2.37 4.85
C SER A 146 -0.88 -2.19 6.32
N HIS A 147 -1.40 -3.23 6.94
CA HIS A 147 -1.96 -3.25 8.29
C HIS A 147 -0.99 -3.70 9.40
N ASN A 148 0.29 -3.89 9.08
CA ASN A 148 1.28 -4.29 10.11
C ASN A 148 1.44 -3.20 11.19
N PRO A 149 1.95 -3.55 12.39
CA PRO A 149 2.29 -2.57 13.42
C PRO A 149 3.25 -1.46 12.94
N LYS A 150 3.37 -0.40 13.72
CA LYS A 150 4.12 0.82 13.35
C LYS A 150 5.61 0.62 13.10
N GLU A 151 6.19 -0.43 13.67
CA GLU A 151 7.61 -0.79 13.54
C GLU A 151 7.95 -1.31 12.14
N TYR A 152 6.94 -1.66 11.34
CA TYR A 152 7.11 -2.25 10.01
C TYR A 152 6.99 -1.20 8.91
N ASN A 153 7.76 -1.40 7.84
CA ASN A 153 7.50 -0.82 6.53
C ASN A 153 7.68 -1.89 5.44
N GLY A 154 7.38 -1.55 4.20
CA GLY A 154 7.50 -2.46 3.07
C GLY A 154 7.72 -1.73 1.76
N TYR A 155 8.09 -2.50 0.75
CA TYR A 155 8.36 -2.04 -0.60
C TYR A 155 7.66 -3.00 -1.56
N LYS A 156 6.41 -2.67 -1.90
CA LYS A 156 5.59 -3.46 -2.84
C LYS A 156 5.89 -3.03 -4.28
N VAL A 157 5.98 -3.98 -5.19
CA VAL A 157 6.28 -3.74 -6.60
C VAL A 157 5.19 -4.26 -7.52
N TYR A 158 4.94 -3.49 -8.58
CA TYR A 158 3.86 -3.71 -9.53
C TYR A 158 4.42 -3.68 -10.96
N TRP A 159 3.74 -4.37 -11.89
CA TRP A 159 4.10 -4.34 -13.29
C TRP A 159 3.10 -3.56 -14.13
N SER A 160 3.29 -3.55 -15.44
CA SER A 160 2.59 -2.68 -16.38
C SER A 160 1.07 -2.88 -16.45
N ASP A 161 0.56 -3.98 -15.93
CA ASP A 161 -0.87 -4.25 -15.79
C ASP A 161 -1.49 -3.66 -14.50
N GLY A 162 -0.67 -3.05 -13.65
CA GLY A 162 -1.07 -2.51 -12.36
C GLY A 162 -1.26 -3.56 -11.26
N ALA A 163 -0.88 -4.82 -11.51
CA ALA A 163 -0.86 -5.88 -10.51
C ALA A 163 0.54 -6.09 -9.91
N GLN A 164 0.62 -6.77 -8.77
CA GLN A 164 1.90 -7.19 -8.19
C GLN A 164 2.68 -8.09 -9.16
N LEU A 165 4.00 -8.14 -9.01
CA LEU A 165 4.87 -8.86 -9.94
C LEU A 165 4.49 -10.33 -10.08
N PRO A 166 4.52 -10.88 -11.32
CA PRO A 166 4.49 -12.31 -11.52
C PRO A 166 5.81 -12.96 -11.03
N PRO A 167 5.77 -14.26 -10.65
CA PRO A 167 6.93 -14.95 -10.04
C PRO A 167 8.23 -14.82 -10.84
N HIS A 168 8.19 -14.97 -12.16
CA HIS A 168 9.39 -14.91 -13.00
C HIS A 168 10.11 -13.55 -12.98
N LEU A 169 9.39 -12.45 -12.77
CA LEU A 169 10.00 -11.12 -12.62
C LEU A 169 10.55 -10.95 -11.20
N ALA A 170 9.86 -11.43 -10.17
CA ALA A 170 10.37 -11.42 -8.81
C ALA A 170 11.69 -12.23 -8.71
N ASP A 171 11.74 -13.42 -9.33
CA ASP A 171 12.94 -14.26 -9.40
C ASP A 171 14.09 -13.56 -10.15
N ALA A 172 13.78 -12.85 -11.25
CA ALA A 172 14.78 -12.08 -11.99
C ALA A 172 15.39 -10.96 -11.16
N ILE A 173 14.57 -10.25 -10.38
CA ILE A 173 15.04 -9.20 -9.46
C ILE A 173 15.87 -9.82 -8.34
N ALA A 174 15.38 -10.87 -7.68
CA ALA A 174 16.10 -11.55 -6.61
C ALA A 174 17.49 -12.02 -7.07
N LYS A 175 17.58 -12.64 -8.25
CA LYS A 175 18.86 -13.04 -8.85
C LYS A 175 19.77 -11.84 -9.11
N ARG A 176 19.22 -10.72 -9.58
CA ARG A 176 20.02 -9.52 -9.84
C ARG A 176 20.57 -8.92 -8.54
N LEU A 177 19.80 -8.98 -7.46
CA LEU A 177 20.20 -8.50 -6.14
C LEU A 177 21.41 -9.27 -5.56
N GLU A 178 21.61 -10.54 -5.92
CA GLU A 178 22.78 -11.32 -5.50
C GLU A 178 24.11 -10.76 -6.06
N GLU A 179 24.04 -10.00 -7.17
CA GLU A 179 25.21 -9.44 -7.86
C GLU A 179 25.50 -7.98 -7.48
N ILE A 180 24.59 -7.31 -6.78
CA ILE A 180 24.67 -5.88 -6.45
C ILE A 180 25.18 -5.70 -5.02
N ASP A 181 26.32 -5.00 -4.86
CA ASP A 181 26.74 -4.54 -3.52
C ASP A 181 25.76 -3.47 -3.00
N ILE A 182 25.34 -3.62 -1.73
CA ILE A 182 24.30 -2.79 -1.15
C ILE A 182 24.68 -1.32 -1.02
N PHE A 183 25.97 -0.99 -0.93
CA PHE A 183 26.47 0.38 -0.82
C PHE A 183 27.01 0.89 -2.17
N ASP A 184 27.97 0.18 -2.78
CA ASP A 184 28.73 0.64 -3.93
C ASP A 184 28.06 0.27 -5.27
N GLY A 185 27.17 -0.73 -5.26
CA GLY A 185 26.47 -1.20 -6.47
C GLY A 185 25.25 -0.39 -6.88
N VAL A 186 24.87 0.64 -6.11
CA VAL A 186 23.64 1.42 -6.29
C VAL A 186 23.90 2.79 -6.89
N LYS A 187 23.32 3.07 -8.05
CA LYS A 187 23.35 4.41 -8.67
C LYS A 187 22.33 5.33 -8.00
N ARG A 188 22.71 6.58 -7.81
CA ARG A 188 21.84 7.61 -7.22
C ARG A 188 21.98 8.93 -7.97
N MET A 189 20.89 9.66 -8.09
CA MET A 189 20.81 11.04 -8.56
C MET A 189 20.09 11.85 -7.48
N ASP A 190 20.54 13.07 -7.24
CA ASP A 190 19.83 13.97 -6.32
C ASP A 190 18.38 14.19 -6.81
N PHE A 191 17.43 14.18 -5.88
CA PHE A 191 16.01 14.26 -6.20
C PHE A 191 15.66 15.56 -6.95
N ASP A 192 16.16 16.70 -6.48
CA ASP A 192 15.85 18.01 -7.07
C ASP A 192 16.51 18.16 -8.45
N ASP A 193 17.69 17.58 -8.64
CA ASP A 193 18.35 17.56 -9.95
C ASP A 193 17.61 16.62 -10.92
N ALA A 194 17.08 15.50 -10.46
CA ALA A 194 16.24 14.63 -11.26
C ALA A 194 14.92 15.31 -11.67
N VAL A 195 14.30 16.08 -10.78
CA VAL A 195 13.13 16.94 -11.10
C VAL A 195 13.48 17.99 -12.14
N LYS A 196 14.59 18.73 -11.96
CA LYS A 196 15.05 19.76 -12.93
C LYS A 196 15.36 19.17 -14.31
N SER A 197 15.86 17.94 -14.36
CA SER A 197 16.15 17.24 -15.63
C SER A 197 14.88 16.68 -16.31
N GLY A 198 13.73 16.69 -15.65
CA GLY A 198 12.48 16.11 -16.15
C GLY A 198 12.39 14.60 -16.02
N LEU A 199 13.30 13.95 -15.29
CA LEU A 199 13.24 12.51 -15.01
C LEU A 199 12.22 12.18 -13.91
N ILE A 200 11.98 13.11 -12.97
CA ILE A 200 10.95 12.95 -11.93
C ILE A 200 9.87 14.02 -12.14
N GLU A 201 8.63 13.58 -12.25
CA GLU A 201 7.44 14.43 -12.20
C GLU A 201 6.52 14.04 -11.04
N THR A 202 5.78 15.02 -10.53
CA THR A 202 4.89 14.82 -9.38
C THR A 202 3.45 14.59 -9.84
N MET A 203 2.79 13.58 -9.28
CA MET A 203 1.36 13.33 -9.37
C MET A 203 0.65 13.90 -8.14
N GLY A 204 -0.60 14.33 -8.31
CA GLY A 204 -1.43 14.86 -7.23
C GLY A 204 -2.91 14.94 -7.62
N ASP A 205 -3.57 16.06 -7.31
CA ASP A 205 -5.03 16.24 -7.46
C ASP A 205 -5.60 15.90 -8.85
N GLU A 206 -4.81 15.99 -9.92
CA GLU A 206 -5.26 15.57 -11.25
C GLU A 206 -5.46 14.06 -11.30
N THR A 207 -4.51 13.31 -10.74
CA THR A 207 -4.59 11.84 -10.65
C THR A 207 -5.75 11.44 -9.74
N ASP A 208 -5.90 12.11 -8.58
CA ASP A 208 -7.04 11.90 -7.67
C ASP A 208 -8.38 12.05 -8.42
N ARG A 209 -8.56 13.12 -9.21
CA ARG A 209 -9.79 13.34 -9.99
C ARG A 209 -10.07 12.24 -11.02
N LYS A 210 -9.03 11.79 -11.73
CA LYS A 210 -9.14 10.69 -12.71
C LYS A 210 -9.49 9.37 -12.01
N PHE A 211 -8.83 9.08 -10.90
CA PHE A 211 -9.10 7.89 -10.10
C PHE A 211 -10.53 7.91 -9.56
N MET A 212 -10.98 9.02 -8.98
CA MET A 212 -12.33 9.20 -8.46
C MET A 212 -13.40 9.10 -9.55
N ALA A 213 -13.13 9.61 -10.74
CA ALA A 213 -14.02 9.43 -11.90
C ALA A 213 -14.17 7.94 -12.26
N ASN A 214 -13.07 7.18 -12.23
CA ASN A 214 -13.09 5.74 -12.46
C ASN A 214 -13.88 5.01 -11.37
N VAL A 215 -13.62 5.29 -10.08
CA VAL A 215 -14.31 4.70 -8.93
C VAL A 215 -15.82 4.97 -8.99
N THR A 216 -16.21 6.22 -9.25
CA THR A 216 -17.62 6.59 -9.28
C THR A 216 -18.37 6.04 -10.50
N ALA A 217 -17.67 5.75 -11.60
CA ALA A 217 -18.25 5.08 -12.76
C ALA A 217 -18.65 3.62 -12.47
N MET A 218 -18.04 3.01 -11.44
CA MET A 218 -18.34 1.63 -11.03
C MET A 218 -19.58 1.51 -10.13
N ILE A 219 -20.22 2.60 -9.75
CA ILE A 219 -21.44 2.59 -8.94
C ILE A 219 -22.59 2.01 -9.77
N ASN A 220 -23.07 0.83 -9.37
CA ASN A 220 -24.04 0.07 -10.14
C ASN A 220 -25.51 0.43 -9.86
N ASP A 221 -25.83 0.97 -8.67
CA ASP A 221 -27.23 1.19 -8.26
C ASP A 221 -27.39 2.50 -7.46
N ARG A 222 -27.29 3.63 -8.18
CA ARG A 222 -27.46 4.97 -7.58
C ARG A 222 -28.89 5.21 -7.07
N GLU A 223 -29.91 4.57 -7.69
CA GLU A 223 -31.30 4.73 -7.27
C GLU A 223 -31.55 4.13 -5.88
N THR A 224 -30.98 2.97 -5.58
CA THR A 224 -31.07 2.36 -4.26
C THR A 224 -30.38 3.22 -3.19
N VAL A 225 -29.18 3.77 -3.50
CA VAL A 225 -28.52 4.70 -2.59
C VAL A 225 -29.35 5.95 -2.34
N ALA A 226 -29.93 6.54 -3.39
CA ALA A 226 -30.78 7.74 -3.28
C ALA A 226 -32.00 7.53 -2.35
N LYS A 227 -32.56 6.32 -2.29
CA LYS A 227 -33.71 6.00 -1.42
C LYS A 227 -33.37 6.05 0.07
N VAL A 228 -32.10 5.76 0.43
CA VAL A 228 -31.65 5.69 1.82
C VAL A 228 -30.73 6.86 2.21
N ALA A 229 -30.32 7.69 1.28
CA ALA A 229 -29.33 8.74 1.48
C ALA A 229 -29.66 9.73 2.60
N ASP A 230 -30.94 10.00 2.85
CA ASP A 230 -31.39 10.91 3.92
C ASP A 230 -31.45 10.27 5.30
N THR A 231 -31.47 8.95 5.38
CA THR A 231 -31.62 8.21 6.63
C THR A 231 -30.40 7.36 6.99
N PHE A 232 -29.64 6.92 6.00
CA PHE A 232 -28.45 6.10 6.23
C PHE A 232 -27.30 6.97 6.75
N LYS A 233 -26.82 6.59 7.92
CA LYS A 233 -25.74 7.27 8.63
C LYS A 233 -24.63 6.26 8.89
N LEU A 234 -23.38 6.67 8.72
CA LEU A 234 -22.25 5.80 9.02
C LEU A 234 -21.10 6.57 9.70
N VAL A 235 -20.36 5.87 10.52
CA VAL A 235 -19.06 6.31 11.03
C VAL A 235 -17.97 5.77 10.13
N TYR A 236 -16.95 6.57 9.86
CA TYR A 236 -15.80 6.18 9.08
C TYR A 236 -14.48 6.42 9.82
N THR A 237 -13.57 5.46 9.72
CA THR A 237 -12.18 5.58 10.18
C THR A 237 -11.18 5.07 9.16
N PRO A 238 -10.14 5.85 8.82
CA PRO A 238 -9.00 5.40 8.02
C PRO A 238 -7.85 4.83 8.86
N PHE A 239 -8.00 4.67 10.18
CA PHE A 239 -6.92 4.28 11.09
C PHE A 239 -5.61 5.06 10.84
N HIS A 240 -5.69 6.41 10.76
CA HIS A 240 -4.58 7.32 10.47
C HIS A 240 -3.99 7.23 9.05
N GLY A 241 -4.61 6.45 8.16
CA GLY A 241 -4.06 6.09 6.84
C GLY A 241 -4.59 6.89 5.65
N CYS A 242 -4.24 6.42 4.46
CA CYS A 242 -4.47 7.07 3.16
C CYS A 242 -5.94 7.31 2.81
N GLY A 243 -6.86 6.55 3.41
CA GLY A 243 -8.30 6.69 3.14
C GLY A 243 -8.92 8.00 3.60
N TYR A 244 -8.21 8.81 4.38
CA TYR A 244 -8.74 10.02 5.01
C TYR A 244 -9.35 11.04 4.04
N LYS A 245 -8.83 11.15 2.81
CA LYS A 245 -9.27 12.09 1.78
C LYS A 245 -10.27 11.43 0.82
N LEU A 246 -9.84 10.42 0.09
CA LEU A 246 -10.59 9.89 -1.04
C LEU A 246 -11.79 9.02 -0.64
N VAL A 247 -11.77 8.34 0.50
CA VAL A 247 -12.92 7.52 0.91
C VAL A 247 -14.13 8.37 1.29
N PRO A 248 -14.01 9.46 2.08
CA PRO A 248 -15.12 10.41 2.30
C PRO A 248 -15.62 11.04 1.01
N GLU A 249 -14.74 11.41 0.08
CA GLU A 249 -15.12 11.94 -1.23
C GLU A 249 -15.92 10.92 -2.05
N ALA A 250 -15.47 9.65 -2.09
CA ALA A 250 -16.17 8.57 -2.78
C ALA A 250 -17.56 8.31 -2.20
N LEU A 251 -17.69 8.26 -0.87
CA LEU A 251 -18.97 8.07 -0.19
C LEU A 251 -19.92 9.24 -0.45
N THR A 252 -19.41 10.48 -0.46
CA THR A 252 -20.19 11.68 -0.80
C THR A 252 -20.64 11.64 -2.26
N ALA A 253 -19.75 11.27 -3.19
CA ALA A 253 -20.08 11.14 -4.61
C ALA A 253 -21.07 10.00 -4.88
N LEU A 254 -21.09 8.97 -4.05
CA LEU A 254 -22.11 7.92 -4.06
C LEU A 254 -23.49 8.47 -3.66
N GLY A 255 -23.56 9.54 -2.87
CA GLY A 255 -24.78 10.17 -2.37
C GLY A 255 -25.02 10.01 -0.86
N ILE A 256 -24.05 9.47 -0.13
CA ILE A 256 -24.13 9.39 1.35
C ILE A 256 -24.07 10.80 1.93
N LYS A 257 -25.11 11.20 2.67
CA LYS A 257 -25.25 12.54 3.25
C LYS A 257 -24.78 12.64 4.70
N HIS A 258 -24.77 11.54 5.43
CA HIS A 258 -24.51 11.51 6.86
C HIS A 258 -23.29 10.61 7.16
N LEU A 259 -22.13 11.11 6.78
CA LEU A 259 -20.82 10.52 7.10
C LEU A 259 -20.26 11.22 8.34
N ILE A 260 -19.91 10.46 9.38
CA ILE A 260 -19.29 10.95 10.61
C ILE A 260 -17.89 10.36 10.71
N PRO A 261 -16.83 11.11 10.36
CA PRO A 261 -15.46 10.63 10.52
C PRO A 261 -15.07 10.60 12.00
N VAL A 262 -14.19 9.65 12.39
CA VAL A 262 -13.56 9.61 13.72
C VAL A 262 -12.44 10.65 13.75
N PRO A 263 -12.59 11.79 14.46
CA PRO A 263 -11.67 12.92 14.32
C PRO A 263 -10.22 12.57 14.65
N GLU A 264 -9.99 11.79 15.69
CA GLU A 264 -8.66 11.38 16.15
C GLU A 264 -7.94 10.51 15.12
N GLN A 265 -8.69 9.65 14.43
CA GLN A 265 -8.16 8.71 13.44
C GLN A 265 -8.10 9.27 12.02
N MET A 266 -8.69 10.44 11.77
CA MET A 266 -8.50 11.20 10.53
C MET A 266 -7.16 11.95 10.48
N VAL A 267 -6.47 12.07 11.61
CA VAL A 267 -5.12 12.65 11.67
C VAL A 267 -4.11 11.63 11.16
N ILE A 268 -3.33 12.03 10.15
CA ILE A 268 -2.27 11.19 9.56
C ILE A 268 -1.13 11.04 10.57
N ASP A 269 -0.84 9.81 10.99
CA ASP A 269 0.24 9.53 11.93
C ASP A 269 0.75 8.07 11.76
N GLY A 270 2.01 7.94 11.36
CA GLY A 270 2.68 6.64 11.19
C GLY A 270 2.93 5.88 12.50
N ASN A 271 2.72 6.52 13.64
CA ASN A 271 2.81 5.86 14.94
C ASN A 271 1.51 5.19 15.37
N PHE A 272 0.40 5.41 14.65
CA PHE A 272 -0.91 4.83 14.95
C PHE A 272 -1.34 4.97 16.43
N PRO A 273 -1.37 6.19 17.01
CA PRO A 273 -1.48 6.39 18.46
C PRO A 273 -2.77 5.84 19.08
N THR A 274 -3.80 5.58 18.30
CA THR A 274 -5.10 5.06 18.79
C THR A 274 -5.33 3.58 18.45
N VAL A 275 -4.42 2.92 17.75
CA VAL A 275 -4.56 1.51 17.38
C VAL A 275 -3.22 0.79 17.48
N VAL A 276 -3.20 -0.41 18.08
CA VAL A 276 -1.98 -1.23 18.17
C VAL A 276 -1.69 -1.88 16.81
N SER A 277 -2.72 -2.36 16.13
CA SER A 277 -2.65 -2.91 14.78
C SER A 277 -3.76 -2.31 13.93
N PRO A 278 -3.42 -1.51 12.90
CA PRO A 278 -4.40 -0.82 12.07
C PRO A 278 -5.05 -1.77 11.03
N ASN A 279 -5.44 -2.97 11.47
CA ASN A 279 -6.09 -3.98 10.65
C ASN A 279 -7.61 -3.90 10.84
N PRO A 280 -8.39 -3.59 9.80
CA PRO A 280 -9.85 -3.46 9.91
C PRO A 280 -10.57 -4.81 10.14
N GLU A 281 -9.87 -5.93 10.19
CA GLU A 281 -10.39 -7.20 10.67
C GLU A 281 -10.34 -7.34 12.20
N ASN A 282 -9.58 -6.48 12.89
CA ASN A 282 -9.44 -6.47 14.35
C ASN A 282 -10.45 -5.52 14.99
N PRO A 283 -11.45 -6.01 15.74
CA PRO A 283 -12.48 -5.17 16.36
C PRO A 283 -11.95 -4.10 17.31
N GLU A 284 -10.79 -4.37 17.96
CA GLU A 284 -10.20 -3.45 18.95
C GLU A 284 -9.85 -2.08 18.36
N GLY A 285 -9.45 -2.00 17.07
CA GLY A 285 -9.17 -0.73 16.41
C GLY A 285 -10.37 0.21 16.27
N PHE A 286 -11.58 -0.36 16.36
CA PHE A 286 -12.82 0.38 16.17
C PHE A 286 -13.39 1.03 17.45
N TYR A 287 -12.74 0.94 18.61
CA TYR A 287 -13.32 1.41 19.87
C TYR A 287 -13.80 2.87 19.83
N LEU A 288 -13.00 3.79 19.24
CA LEU A 288 -13.41 5.20 19.07
C LEU A 288 -14.61 5.34 18.13
N ALA A 289 -14.61 4.58 17.04
CA ALA A 289 -15.71 4.57 16.08
C ALA A 289 -17.00 4.00 16.70
N ILE A 290 -16.88 2.95 17.53
CA ILE A 290 -18.00 2.36 18.26
C ILE A 290 -18.57 3.36 19.28
N ASP A 291 -17.73 4.04 20.05
CA ASP A 291 -18.16 5.07 21.00
C ASP A 291 -18.87 6.22 20.27
N LEU A 292 -18.32 6.66 19.14
CA LEU A 292 -18.92 7.70 18.31
C LEU A 292 -20.26 7.26 17.72
N ALA A 293 -20.36 6.01 17.25
CA ALA A 293 -21.60 5.44 16.74
C ALA A 293 -22.69 5.30 17.82
N LYS A 294 -22.34 4.79 19.01
CA LYS A 294 -23.25 4.70 20.16
C LYS A 294 -23.75 6.08 20.57
N LYS A 295 -22.88 7.10 20.66
CA LYS A 295 -23.21 8.48 21.01
C LYS A 295 -24.20 9.14 20.04
N ASN A 296 -24.14 8.80 18.76
CA ASN A 296 -24.96 9.37 17.70
C ASN A 296 -26.12 8.44 17.27
N ASP A 297 -26.33 7.33 17.97
CA ASP A 297 -27.31 6.29 17.64
C ASP A 297 -27.24 5.80 16.20
N LEU A 298 -26.05 5.31 15.82
CA LEU A 298 -25.76 4.79 14.50
C LEU A 298 -25.50 3.28 14.57
N ASP A 299 -25.78 2.59 13.45
CA ASP A 299 -25.72 1.13 13.37
C ASP A 299 -24.59 0.58 12.50
N PHE A 300 -23.86 1.49 11.78
CA PHE A 300 -22.91 1.08 10.76
C PHE A 300 -21.59 1.86 10.88
N ILE A 301 -20.48 1.12 10.86
CA ILE A 301 -19.13 1.66 10.87
C ILE A 301 -18.33 1.06 9.73
N LEU A 302 -17.58 1.89 9.01
CA LEU A 302 -16.66 1.53 7.97
C LEU A 302 -15.23 1.90 8.40
N GLY A 303 -14.27 0.99 8.21
CA GLY A 303 -12.86 1.26 8.45
C GLY A 303 -12.00 0.80 7.29
N THR A 304 -10.91 1.51 6.99
CA THR A 304 -9.89 1.11 6.02
C THR A 304 -8.53 1.01 6.69
N ASP A 305 -7.67 0.10 6.21
CA ASP A 305 -6.30 0.01 6.69
C ASP A 305 -5.43 1.17 6.16
N PRO A 306 -4.18 1.32 6.63
CA PRO A 306 -3.35 2.48 6.30
C PRO A 306 -3.13 2.76 4.82
N ASP A 307 -3.03 1.74 3.97
CA ASP A 307 -2.87 1.88 2.52
C ASP A 307 -4.19 1.70 1.74
N SER A 308 -5.32 1.60 2.47
CA SER A 308 -6.70 1.60 1.95
C SER A 308 -6.98 0.55 0.87
N ASP A 309 -6.32 -0.60 0.93
CA ASP A 309 -6.61 -1.75 0.07
C ASP A 309 -7.55 -2.77 0.76
N ARG A 310 -7.89 -2.55 2.04
CA ARG A 310 -8.82 -3.35 2.84
C ARG A 310 -9.93 -2.50 3.42
N VAL A 311 -11.09 -3.15 3.61
CA VAL A 311 -12.25 -2.56 4.28
C VAL A 311 -12.74 -3.49 5.38
N GLY A 312 -13.03 -2.92 6.54
CA GLY A 312 -13.72 -3.59 7.64
C GLY A 312 -15.06 -2.92 7.91
N ILE A 313 -16.02 -3.73 8.30
CA ILE A 313 -17.39 -3.29 8.59
C ILE A 313 -17.77 -3.76 9.98
N MET A 314 -18.32 -2.84 10.79
CA MET A 314 -18.98 -3.18 12.06
C MET A 314 -20.45 -2.81 11.97
N VAL A 315 -21.30 -3.69 12.47
CA VAL A 315 -22.75 -3.46 12.53
C VAL A 315 -23.28 -3.68 13.95
N ARG A 316 -24.26 -2.88 14.34
CA ARG A 316 -24.93 -3.03 15.64
C ARG A 316 -25.98 -4.16 15.53
N ASN A 317 -25.92 -5.14 16.43
CA ASN A 317 -26.88 -6.23 16.51
C ASN A 317 -28.14 -5.83 17.30
N HIS A 318 -29.10 -6.74 17.41
CA HIS A 318 -30.35 -6.50 18.12
C HIS A 318 -30.17 -6.28 19.64
N GLU A 319 -29.02 -6.67 20.19
CA GLU A 319 -28.67 -6.49 21.60
C GLU A 319 -27.99 -5.14 21.86
N GLY A 320 -27.75 -4.35 20.79
CA GLY A 320 -27.07 -3.06 20.83
C GLY A 320 -25.55 -3.13 20.79
N GLU A 321 -24.98 -4.31 20.59
CA GLU A 321 -23.53 -4.53 20.51
C GLU A 321 -23.03 -4.49 19.07
N PHE A 322 -21.84 -3.87 18.86
CA PHE A 322 -21.19 -3.84 17.56
C PHE A 322 -20.42 -5.14 17.29
N GLN A 323 -20.67 -5.74 16.15
CA GLN A 323 -20.02 -6.97 15.70
C GLN A 323 -19.38 -6.78 14.32
N PRO A 324 -18.19 -7.37 14.07
CA PRO A 324 -17.55 -7.33 12.76
C PRO A 324 -18.33 -8.18 11.75
N VAL A 325 -18.54 -7.62 10.57
CA VAL A 325 -18.89 -8.41 9.38
C VAL A 325 -17.57 -8.92 8.81
N THR A 326 -17.33 -10.22 8.90
CA THR A 326 -16.07 -10.82 8.45
C THR A 326 -15.83 -10.58 6.96
N GLY A 327 -14.57 -10.58 6.52
CA GLY A 327 -14.22 -10.42 5.10
C GLY A 327 -14.93 -11.44 4.20
N ASN A 328 -15.15 -12.66 4.70
CA ASN A 328 -15.93 -13.70 3.97
C ASN A 328 -17.39 -13.32 3.81
N GLN A 329 -18.03 -12.83 4.87
CA GLN A 329 -19.42 -12.37 4.82
C GLN A 329 -19.55 -11.13 3.92
N THR A 330 -18.64 -10.17 4.04
CA THR A 330 -18.58 -8.98 3.17
C THR A 330 -18.44 -9.40 1.71
N GLY A 331 -17.56 -10.36 1.40
CA GLY A 331 -17.37 -10.86 0.06
C GLY A 331 -18.63 -11.51 -0.55
N VAL A 332 -19.36 -12.29 0.24
CA VAL A 332 -20.63 -12.90 -0.21
C VAL A 332 -21.70 -11.84 -0.44
N LEU A 333 -21.83 -10.85 0.46
CA LEU A 333 -22.79 -9.75 0.32
C LEU A 333 -22.50 -8.90 -0.92
N LEU A 334 -21.22 -8.57 -1.15
CA LEU A 334 -20.80 -7.82 -2.34
C LEU A 334 -21.05 -8.61 -3.63
N LEU A 335 -20.80 -9.91 -3.64
CA LEU A 335 -21.04 -10.75 -4.80
C LEU A 335 -22.54 -10.84 -5.13
N ASP A 336 -23.40 -11.06 -4.14
CA ASP A 336 -24.85 -11.07 -4.33
C ASP A 336 -25.37 -9.73 -4.87
N TYR A 337 -24.92 -8.61 -4.28
CA TYR A 337 -25.25 -7.28 -4.74
C TYR A 337 -24.81 -7.03 -6.19
N LEU A 338 -23.56 -7.35 -6.54
CA LEU A 338 -23.02 -7.14 -7.89
C LEU A 338 -23.77 -7.97 -8.94
N ILE A 339 -24.02 -9.26 -8.65
CA ILE A 339 -24.79 -10.14 -9.55
C ILE A 339 -26.20 -9.56 -9.76
N GLY A 340 -26.87 -9.17 -8.68
CA GLY A 340 -28.19 -8.57 -8.72
C GLY A 340 -28.21 -7.27 -9.54
N ALA A 341 -27.26 -6.36 -9.30
CA ALA A 341 -27.15 -5.10 -10.01
C ALA A 341 -26.85 -5.29 -11.52
N MET A 342 -25.93 -6.18 -11.87
CA MET A 342 -25.58 -6.50 -13.26
C MET A 342 -26.77 -7.13 -14.00
N ARG A 343 -27.54 -8.01 -13.36
CA ARG A 343 -28.76 -8.59 -13.95
C ARG A 343 -29.80 -7.49 -14.23
N ARG A 344 -30.07 -6.62 -13.25
CA ARG A 344 -31.05 -5.53 -13.43
C ARG A 344 -30.64 -4.52 -14.51
N SER A 345 -29.35 -4.23 -14.63
CA SER A 345 -28.82 -3.29 -15.64
C SER A 345 -28.55 -3.91 -17.01
N GLY A 346 -28.73 -5.23 -17.19
CA GLY A 346 -28.41 -5.92 -18.44
C GLY A 346 -26.91 -6.02 -18.74
N LYS A 347 -26.06 -5.77 -17.76
CA LYS A 347 -24.58 -5.79 -17.88
C LYS A 347 -23.94 -7.13 -17.47
N MET A 348 -24.74 -8.18 -17.22
CA MET A 348 -24.22 -9.49 -16.85
C MET A 348 -23.39 -10.08 -17.99
N PRO A 349 -22.12 -10.46 -17.76
CA PRO A 349 -21.33 -11.14 -18.77
C PRO A 349 -21.97 -12.48 -19.20
N ALA A 350 -21.70 -12.90 -20.43
CA ALA A 350 -22.22 -14.19 -20.94
C ALA A 350 -21.66 -15.38 -20.17
N ASN A 351 -20.45 -15.28 -19.65
CA ASN A 351 -19.80 -16.31 -18.83
C ASN A 351 -19.21 -15.65 -17.56
N PRO A 352 -20.05 -15.36 -16.55
CA PRO A 352 -19.60 -14.70 -15.33
C PRO A 352 -18.76 -15.66 -14.48
N VAL A 353 -17.60 -15.19 -14.03
CA VAL A 353 -16.71 -15.92 -13.11
C VAL A 353 -16.48 -15.05 -11.88
N ALA A 354 -16.71 -15.64 -10.71
CA ALA A 354 -16.27 -15.06 -9.44
C ALA A 354 -15.09 -15.89 -8.93
N ASP A 355 -13.96 -15.24 -8.76
CA ASP A 355 -12.76 -15.86 -8.18
C ASP A 355 -12.58 -15.42 -6.74
N ARG A 356 -12.14 -16.37 -5.91
CA ARG A 356 -11.75 -16.13 -4.54
C ARG A 356 -10.50 -16.94 -4.24
N LYS A 357 -9.46 -16.26 -3.73
CA LYS A 357 -8.27 -16.94 -3.25
C LYS A 357 -8.64 -17.92 -2.15
N SER A 358 -8.44 -19.23 -2.41
CA SER A 358 -8.63 -20.28 -1.42
C SER A 358 -7.63 -20.10 -0.29
N THR A 359 -8.12 -19.87 0.93
CA THR A 359 -7.27 -19.82 2.12
C THR A 359 -7.05 -21.24 2.65
N ARG A 360 -5.88 -21.80 2.42
CA ARG A 360 -5.29 -22.72 3.38
C ARG A 360 -4.62 -21.88 4.45
N LEU A 361 -5.23 -21.80 5.65
CA LEU A 361 -4.65 -21.28 6.90
C LEU A 361 -3.81 -19.98 6.76
N ASN A 362 -4.37 -18.87 7.20
CA ASN A 362 -3.70 -17.57 7.44
C ASN A 362 -3.50 -16.58 6.29
N SER A 363 -4.39 -16.47 5.30
CA SER A 363 -4.41 -15.26 4.49
C SER A 363 -5.79 -14.63 4.43
N SER A 364 -5.90 -13.43 4.95
CA SER A 364 -7.09 -12.58 5.04
C SER A 364 -7.44 -11.85 3.73
N HIS A 365 -6.91 -12.29 2.58
CA HIS A 365 -7.18 -11.64 1.30
C HIS A 365 -8.35 -12.29 0.58
N THR A 366 -9.45 -11.57 0.50
CA THR A 366 -10.56 -11.89 -0.41
C THR A 366 -10.37 -11.03 -1.66
N ASP A 367 -9.75 -11.58 -2.71
CA ASP A 367 -9.72 -10.93 -4.01
C ASP A 367 -11.06 -11.13 -4.73
N ILE A 368 -11.89 -10.10 -4.73
CA ILE A 368 -13.09 -10.02 -5.59
C ILE A 368 -12.71 -9.33 -6.94
N SER A 369 -11.44 -9.13 -7.20
CA SER A 369 -10.93 -8.16 -8.17
C SER A 369 -10.83 -8.64 -9.62
N ARG A 370 -11.31 -9.81 -10.00
CA ARG A 370 -11.28 -10.23 -11.42
C ARG A 370 -12.66 -10.55 -11.98
N MET A 371 -13.47 -9.53 -12.15
CA MET A 371 -14.36 -9.52 -13.30
C MET A 371 -13.56 -8.95 -14.49
N PRO A 372 -13.47 -9.63 -15.65
CA PRO A 372 -12.80 -9.07 -16.81
C PRO A 372 -13.46 -7.75 -17.13
N SER A 373 -12.70 -6.67 -17.09
CA SER A 373 -13.11 -5.42 -17.74
C SER A 373 -13.23 -5.78 -19.21
N SER A 374 -14.47 -5.84 -19.71
CA SER A 374 -14.73 -5.87 -21.15
C SER A 374 -14.02 -4.68 -21.78
N ALA A 375 -13.22 -4.96 -22.80
CA ALA A 375 -12.65 -3.98 -23.71
C ALA A 375 -13.70 -3.03 -24.27
#